data_082aa121dfea30c786fdfae4691269d7
#
_entry.id   082aa121dfea30c786fdfae4691269d7
#
_cell.length_a   1.000
_cell.length_b   1.000
_cell.length_c   1.000
_cell.angle_alpha   90.00
_cell.angle_beta   90.00
_cell.angle_gamma   90.00
#
_symmetry.space_group_name_H-M   'P 1'
#
loop_
_entity.id
_entity.type
_entity.pdbx_description
1 polymer ?
#
loop_
_entity_poly.entity_id
_entity_poly.type
_entity_poly.pdbx_seq_one_letter_code
_entity_poly.pdbx_strand_id
1 'polypeptide(L)'
;GEVSRDPNFPDLPAFPEVYEAVTGNKFKGTEAKSWTALFYAGFATQKYVMLPKSAKKDVVKAWQNAAAAIVNDPAAMKVLNKKLGKYDQVTGSKALKSALKKATSIDGKSEKFLQSWKDTK
;
A
#
# COMPACT_ATOMS: atom_id res chain seq x y z
N GLY A 1 -1.00 4.01 1.97
CA GLY A 1 -2.21 3.70 2.68
C GLY A 1 -2.03 2.58 3.67
N GLU A 2 -2.56 2.75 4.84
CA GLU A 2 -2.64 1.71 5.85
C GLU A 2 -4.04 1.10 5.85
N VAL A 3 -4.19 -0.09 6.42
CA VAL A 3 -5.49 -0.75 6.61
C VAL A 3 -6.21 -0.12 7.82
N SER A 4 -6.53 1.15 7.68
CA SER A 4 -7.16 1.99 8.70
C SER A 4 -8.08 2.98 8.02
N ARG A 5 -8.85 3.74 8.79
CA ARG A 5 -9.69 4.81 8.23
C ARG A 5 -8.83 5.82 7.48
N ASP A 6 -9.35 6.27 6.34
CA ASP A 6 -8.71 7.33 5.56
C ASP A 6 -8.79 8.65 6.33
N PRO A 7 -7.67 9.34 6.58
CA PRO A 7 -7.67 10.61 7.31
C PRO A 7 -8.44 11.73 6.59
N ASN A 8 -8.68 11.61 5.28
CA ASN A 8 -9.53 12.55 4.53
C ASN A 8 -11.03 12.25 4.70
N PHE A 9 -11.37 11.04 5.19
CA PHE A 9 -12.74 10.58 5.40
C PHE A 9 -12.85 9.84 6.74
N PRO A 10 -12.61 10.52 7.88
CA PRO A 10 -12.51 9.86 9.20
C PRO A 10 -13.81 9.20 9.66
N ASP A 11 -14.95 9.66 9.15
CA ASP A 11 -16.28 9.11 9.47
C ASP A 11 -16.59 7.82 8.69
N LEU A 12 -15.85 7.53 7.62
CA LEU A 12 -16.03 6.27 6.87
C LEU A 12 -15.24 5.14 7.54
N PRO A 13 -15.91 4.01 7.84
CA PRO A 13 -15.23 2.87 8.44
C PRO A 13 -14.27 2.22 7.44
N ALA A 14 -13.14 1.74 7.94
CA ALA A 14 -12.24 0.91 7.15
C ALA A 14 -12.84 -0.50 6.94
N PHE A 15 -12.40 -1.20 5.89
CA PHE A 15 -12.94 -2.54 5.56
C PHE A 15 -12.92 -3.53 6.73
N PRO A 16 -11.87 -3.63 7.57
CA PRO A 16 -11.90 -4.50 8.74
C PRO A 16 -13.05 -4.20 9.71
N GLU A 17 -13.36 -2.91 9.91
CA GLU A 17 -14.46 -2.48 10.80
C GLU A 17 -15.82 -2.89 10.22
N VAL A 18 -16.00 -2.72 8.89
CA VAL A 18 -17.21 -3.15 8.18
C VAL A 18 -17.36 -4.67 8.25
N TYR A 19 -16.27 -5.40 7.99
CA TYR A 19 -16.27 -6.87 8.08
C TYR A 19 -16.70 -7.34 9.47
N GLU A 20 -16.12 -6.79 10.53
CA GLU A 20 -16.46 -7.14 11.92
C GLU A 20 -17.92 -6.77 12.26
N ALA A 21 -18.39 -5.63 11.80
CA ALA A 21 -19.78 -5.19 12.03
C ALA A 21 -20.81 -6.08 11.33
N VAL A 22 -20.52 -6.52 10.10
CA VAL A 22 -21.45 -7.33 9.30
C VAL A 22 -21.43 -8.80 9.72
N THR A 23 -20.24 -9.35 10.00
CA THR A 23 -20.08 -10.79 10.24
C THR A 23 -20.10 -11.17 11.73
N GLY A 24 -19.91 -10.21 12.63
CA GLY A 24 -19.70 -10.46 14.05
C GLY A 24 -18.34 -11.10 14.38
N ASN A 25 -17.50 -11.36 13.39
CA ASN A 25 -16.22 -12.02 13.54
C ASN A 25 -15.07 -11.04 13.45
N LYS A 26 -13.98 -11.30 14.19
CA LYS A 26 -12.75 -10.53 14.06
C LYS A 26 -12.11 -10.71 12.68
N PHE A 27 -11.67 -9.61 12.07
CA PHE A 27 -10.95 -9.61 10.79
C PHE A 27 -9.53 -10.18 10.97
N LYS A 28 -9.40 -11.50 10.86
CA LYS A 28 -8.14 -12.25 11.08
C LYS A 28 -8.07 -13.52 10.23
N GLY A 29 -6.93 -14.20 10.28
CA GLY A 29 -6.73 -15.48 9.59
C GLY A 29 -6.45 -15.35 8.10
N THR A 30 -6.79 -16.38 7.33
CA THR A 30 -6.49 -16.50 5.90
C THR A 30 -7.19 -15.43 5.08
N GLU A 31 -8.46 -15.15 5.34
CA GLU A 31 -9.24 -14.13 4.65
C GLU A 31 -8.62 -12.74 4.82
N ALA A 32 -8.32 -12.36 6.06
CA ALA A 32 -7.68 -11.07 6.35
C ALA A 32 -6.30 -10.92 5.71
N LYS A 33 -5.49 -11.98 5.71
CA LYS A 33 -4.19 -11.98 5.03
C LYS A 33 -4.32 -11.83 3.53
N SER A 34 -5.27 -12.57 2.92
CA SER A 34 -5.56 -12.53 1.49
C SER A 34 -6.02 -11.14 1.07
N TRP A 35 -6.98 -10.58 1.79
CA TRP A 35 -7.47 -9.22 1.54
C TRP A 35 -6.36 -8.17 1.71
N THR A 36 -5.56 -8.27 2.78
CA THR A 36 -4.46 -7.35 3.03
C THR A 36 -3.44 -7.38 1.90
N ALA A 37 -3.08 -8.56 1.40
CA ALA A 37 -2.16 -8.68 0.27
C ALA A 37 -2.72 -8.00 -0.99
N LEU A 38 -3.99 -8.23 -1.32
CA LEU A 38 -4.66 -7.57 -2.45
C LEU A 38 -4.74 -6.05 -2.26
N PHE A 39 -5.06 -5.59 -1.05
CA PHE A 39 -5.11 -4.16 -0.73
C PHE A 39 -3.75 -3.50 -0.95
N TYR A 40 -2.67 -4.08 -0.43
CA TYR A 40 -1.32 -3.52 -0.64
C TYR A 40 -0.89 -3.57 -2.11
N ALA A 41 -1.20 -4.63 -2.83
CA ALA A 41 -0.88 -4.75 -4.26
C ALA A 41 -1.69 -3.76 -5.11
N GLY A 42 -2.98 -3.60 -4.84
CA GLY A 42 -3.89 -2.81 -5.65
C GLY A 42 -3.95 -1.32 -5.29
N PHE A 43 -3.72 -0.96 -4.03
CA PHE A 43 -3.92 0.41 -3.55
C PHE A 43 -2.66 1.03 -2.94
N ALA A 44 -2.06 0.40 -1.95
CA ALA A 44 -0.96 1.00 -1.19
C ALA A 44 0.35 1.13 -1.99
N THR A 45 0.55 0.28 -3.01
CA THR A 45 1.74 0.28 -3.87
C THR A 45 1.41 0.52 -5.35
N GLN A 46 0.33 1.24 -5.63
CA GLN A 46 -0.16 1.50 -7.00
C GLN A 46 0.82 2.27 -7.88
N LYS A 47 1.52 3.23 -7.29
CA LYS A 47 2.41 4.13 -8.00
C LYS A 47 3.73 4.21 -7.27
N TYR A 48 4.79 3.82 -7.94
CA TYR A 48 6.14 3.85 -7.39
C TYR A 48 7.17 4.09 -8.48
N VAL A 49 8.31 4.62 -8.08
CA VAL A 49 9.47 4.79 -8.97
C VAL A 49 10.43 3.64 -8.71
N MET A 50 10.80 2.93 -9.77
CA MET A 50 11.80 1.87 -9.73
C MET A 50 13.03 2.27 -10.52
N LEU A 51 14.19 1.85 -10.01
CA LEU A 51 15.47 1.93 -10.71
C LEU A 51 15.90 0.52 -11.13
N PRO A 52 16.65 0.39 -12.23
CA PRO A 52 17.23 -0.88 -12.62
C PRO A 52 18.06 -1.49 -11.47
N LYS A 53 18.09 -2.84 -11.38
CA LYS A 53 18.90 -3.54 -10.36
C LYS A 53 20.39 -3.18 -10.44
N SER A 54 20.87 -2.82 -11.62
CA SER A 54 22.25 -2.40 -11.90
C SER A 54 22.52 -0.92 -11.58
N ALA A 55 21.52 -0.15 -11.11
CA ALA A 55 21.72 1.26 -10.77
C ALA A 55 22.82 1.40 -9.70
N LYS A 56 23.75 2.33 -9.93
CA LYS A 56 24.83 2.62 -9.00
C LYS A 56 24.27 3.19 -7.70
N LYS A 57 24.96 2.96 -6.59
CA LYS A 57 24.53 3.39 -5.24
C LYS A 57 24.34 4.91 -5.12
N ASP A 58 25.18 5.68 -5.77
CA ASP A 58 25.10 7.15 -5.81
C ASP A 58 23.85 7.63 -6.54
N VAL A 59 23.49 6.99 -7.66
CA VAL A 59 22.25 7.25 -8.39
C VAL A 59 21.02 6.92 -7.51
N VAL A 60 21.02 5.75 -6.86
CA VAL A 60 19.92 5.37 -5.95
C VAL A 60 19.78 6.39 -4.83
N LYS A 61 20.91 6.83 -4.23
CA LYS A 61 20.91 7.84 -3.17
C LYS A 61 20.41 9.19 -3.66
N ALA A 62 20.82 9.61 -4.86
CA ALA A 62 20.32 10.85 -5.46
C ALA A 62 18.79 10.85 -5.65
N TRP A 63 18.22 9.76 -6.15
CA TRP A 63 16.78 9.59 -6.28
C TRP A 63 16.05 9.59 -4.95
N GLN A 64 16.61 8.93 -3.92
CA GLN A 64 16.02 8.93 -2.58
C GLN A 64 16.02 10.32 -1.95
N ASN A 65 17.11 11.06 -2.12
CA ASN A 65 17.22 12.44 -1.63
C ASN A 65 16.25 13.37 -2.38
N ALA A 66 16.11 13.23 -3.69
CA ALA A 66 15.15 13.99 -4.49
C ALA A 66 13.70 13.69 -4.05
N ALA A 67 13.36 12.43 -3.86
CA ALA A 67 12.03 12.05 -3.36
C ALA A 67 11.73 12.65 -1.98
N ALA A 68 12.71 12.60 -1.06
CA ALA A 68 12.58 13.21 0.26
C ALA A 68 12.45 14.74 0.19
N ALA A 69 13.18 15.40 -0.73
CA ALA A 69 13.08 16.84 -0.93
C ALA A 69 11.69 17.24 -1.46
N ILE A 70 11.14 16.49 -2.41
CA ILE A 70 9.81 16.76 -2.99
C ILE A 70 8.71 16.72 -1.93
N VAL A 71 8.71 15.74 -1.04
CA VAL A 71 7.66 15.64 -0.01
C VAL A 71 7.77 16.71 1.07
N ASN A 72 8.90 17.35 1.19
CA ASN A 72 9.15 18.49 2.09
C ASN A 72 8.98 19.84 1.40
N ASP A 73 8.70 19.89 0.11
CA ASP A 73 8.46 21.12 -0.65
C ASP A 73 6.95 21.37 -0.79
N PRO A 74 6.40 22.43 -0.15
CA PRO A 74 4.99 22.75 -0.23
C PRO A 74 4.47 23.01 -1.64
N ALA A 75 5.30 23.61 -2.52
CA ALA A 75 4.92 23.89 -3.90
C ALA A 75 4.82 22.59 -4.72
N ALA A 76 5.80 21.68 -4.57
CA ALA A 76 5.75 20.36 -5.19
C ALA A 76 4.58 19.53 -4.66
N MET A 77 4.34 19.53 -3.34
CA MET A 77 3.22 18.80 -2.74
C MET A 77 1.86 19.34 -3.17
N LYS A 78 1.73 20.66 -3.42
CA LYS A 78 0.50 21.21 -4.00
C LYS A 78 0.18 20.63 -5.38
N VAL A 79 1.20 20.44 -6.22
CA VAL A 79 1.05 19.81 -7.54
C VAL A 79 0.74 18.32 -7.41
N LEU A 80 1.46 17.60 -6.55
CA LEU A 80 1.23 16.18 -6.31
C LEU A 80 -0.19 15.92 -5.76
N ASN A 81 -0.63 16.67 -4.78
CA ASN A 81 -1.96 16.55 -4.19
C ASN A 81 -3.09 16.80 -5.22
N LYS A 82 -2.87 17.72 -6.18
CA LYS A 82 -3.82 17.94 -7.28
C LYS A 82 -3.88 16.76 -8.24
N LYS A 83 -2.75 16.04 -8.45
CA LYS A 83 -2.64 14.95 -9.43
C LYS A 83 -2.93 13.57 -8.85
N LEU A 84 -2.56 13.34 -7.61
CA LEU A 84 -2.57 12.03 -6.95
C LEU A 84 -3.56 11.94 -5.78
N GLY A 85 -4.15 13.07 -5.35
CA GLY A 85 -4.94 13.15 -4.13
C GLY A 85 -4.07 13.54 -2.92
N LYS A 86 -4.73 13.89 -1.81
CA LYS A 86 -4.07 14.31 -0.56
C LYS A 86 -3.69 13.09 0.28
N TYR A 87 -2.72 12.33 -0.19
CA TYR A 87 -2.21 11.15 0.49
C TYR A 87 -0.72 11.30 0.81
N ASP A 88 -0.33 10.75 1.96
CA ASP A 88 1.07 10.73 2.35
C ASP A 88 1.92 9.94 1.36
N GLN A 89 3.01 10.54 0.94
CA GLN A 89 3.96 9.90 0.05
C GLN A 89 4.99 9.13 0.87
N VAL A 90 5.11 7.83 0.60
CA VAL A 90 6.10 6.97 1.27
C VAL A 90 7.46 7.14 0.61
N THR A 91 8.42 7.66 1.35
CA THR A 91 9.82 7.79 0.91
C THR A 91 10.75 6.94 1.78
N GLY A 92 11.88 6.55 1.20
CA GLY A 92 12.90 5.76 1.89
C GLY A 92 12.75 4.25 1.70
N SER A 93 13.91 3.60 1.61
CA SER A 93 14.02 2.18 1.24
C SER A 93 13.38 1.22 2.23
N LYS A 94 13.38 1.53 3.54
CA LYS A 94 12.83 0.64 4.57
C LYS A 94 11.30 0.56 4.49
N ALA A 95 10.63 1.71 4.39
CA ALA A 95 9.17 1.78 4.31
C ALA A 95 8.67 1.15 3.00
N LEU A 96 9.33 1.47 1.87
CA LEU A 96 8.99 0.89 0.57
C LEU A 96 9.19 -0.62 0.52
N LYS A 97 10.30 -1.14 1.09
CA LYS A 97 10.52 -2.60 1.18
C LYS A 97 9.44 -3.29 2.01
N SER A 98 9.00 -2.67 3.11
CA SER A 98 7.89 -3.20 3.92
C SER A 98 6.59 -3.27 3.14
N ALA A 99 6.22 -2.19 2.44
CA ALA A 99 5.03 -2.13 1.61
C ALA A 99 5.06 -3.16 0.47
N LEU A 100 6.18 -3.26 -0.26
CA LEU A 100 6.36 -4.25 -1.33
C LEU A 100 6.31 -5.68 -0.79
N LYS A 101 6.92 -5.96 0.38
CA LYS A 101 6.83 -7.27 0.99
C LYS A 101 5.38 -7.66 1.30
N LYS A 102 4.58 -6.75 1.85
CA LYS A 102 3.15 -6.99 2.10
C LYS A 102 2.36 -7.23 0.80
N ALA A 103 2.70 -6.52 -0.27
CA ALA A 103 2.06 -6.66 -1.57
C ALA A 103 2.42 -7.94 -2.35
N THR A 104 3.62 -8.48 -2.11
CA THR A 104 4.17 -9.60 -2.90
C THR A 104 4.34 -10.89 -2.13
N SER A 105 4.16 -10.88 -0.80
CA SER A 105 4.29 -12.07 0.04
C SER A 105 2.92 -12.54 0.49
N ILE A 106 2.45 -13.62 -0.13
CA ILE A 106 1.23 -14.33 0.24
C ILE A 106 1.60 -15.75 0.66
N ASP A 107 1.01 -16.25 1.74
CA ASP A 107 1.22 -17.63 2.14
C ASP A 107 0.36 -18.59 1.29
N GLY A 108 0.77 -19.87 1.21
CA GLY A 108 0.09 -20.85 0.35
C GLY A 108 -1.38 -21.12 0.74
N LYS A 109 -1.79 -20.83 1.97
CA LYS A 109 -3.21 -20.94 2.38
C LYS A 109 -4.01 -19.77 1.81
N SER A 110 -3.47 -18.56 1.90
CA SER A 110 -4.09 -17.35 1.35
C SER A 110 -4.12 -17.39 -0.18
N GLU A 111 -3.10 -17.94 -0.83
CA GLU A 111 -3.08 -18.16 -2.27
C GLU A 111 -4.20 -19.11 -2.71
N LYS A 112 -4.34 -20.28 -2.07
CA LYS A 112 -5.43 -21.24 -2.35
C LYS A 112 -6.80 -20.62 -2.10
N PHE A 113 -6.95 -19.82 -1.05
CA PHE A 113 -8.20 -19.12 -0.76
C PHE A 113 -8.56 -18.13 -1.87
N LEU A 114 -7.62 -17.34 -2.37
CA LEU A 114 -7.85 -16.43 -3.50
C LEU A 114 -8.15 -17.19 -4.81
N GLN A 115 -7.48 -18.32 -5.03
CA GLN A 115 -7.73 -19.15 -6.20
C GLN A 115 -9.14 -19.71 -6.20
N SER A 116 -9.66 -20.17 -5.04
CA SER A 116 -11.03 -20.67 -4.94
C SER A 116 -12.10 -19.65 -5.33
N TRP A 117 -11.83 -18.35 -5.19
CA TRP A 117 -12.75 -17.31 -5.66
C TRP A 117 -12.82 -17.20 -7.18
N LYS A 118 -11.74 -17.55 -7.90
CA LYS A 118 -11.76 -17.57 -9.37
C LYS A 118 -12.61 -18.71 -9.91
N ASP A 119 -12.64 -19.82 -9.18
CA ASP A 119 -13.28 -21.05 -9.60
C ASP A 119 -14.80 -21.04 -9.32
N THR A 120 -15.30 -20.00 -8.63
CA THR A 120 -16.72 -19.80 -8.29
C THR A 120 -17.50 -18.97 -9.31
N LYS A 121 -16.93 -18.71 -10.50
CA LYS A 121 -17.62 -17.98 -11.58
C LYS A 121 -18.05 -18.90 -12.71
#